data_dc2cad2b1845da74e3ebe069fe532353
#
_entry.id   dc2cad2b1845da74e3ebe069fe532353
#
_cell.length_a   1.000
_cell.length_b   1.000
_cell.length_c   1.000
_cell.angle_alpha   90.00
_cell.angle_beta   90.00
_cell.angle_gamma   90.00
#
_symmetry.space_group_name_H-M   'P 1'
#
loop_
_entity.id
_entity.type
_entity.pdbx_description
1 polymer ?
#
loop_
_entity_poly.entity_id
_entity_poly.type
_entity_poly.pdbx_seq_one_letter_code
_entity_poly.pdbx_strand_id
1 'polypeptide(L)'
;MAAEYGFEYELVQYQWPRWLHPQTEKQRIIWGYKILFLDVLFPLSVKKIIYVDADQVVRTDLQELVDLDLGGAPYGYTPFCDSRKEMEGFRFWKHGYWAAHLGDRPYHISALYVVDLVRFRKMAAGDRLRGQYHALSQDPNSLSNLDQDLPNNMIYQVPIKSLPQEWLWCETWCSDESKQAAKTIDLCNNPMTKEPKLSAAMRIIPNWTEYDQKIKNLQKRVAEGGSKLEKLPPVSTAEKTTAVPTVDQRTTKEESSGAFPALSCENTRFL
;
A
#
# COMPACT_ATOMS: atom_id res chain seq x y z
N MET A 1 22.17 4.05 -2.17
CA MET A 1 21.57 2.69 -2.31
C MET A 1 21.41 2.32 -3.78
N ALA A 2 20.60 3.02 -4.59
CA ALA A 2 20.35 2.63 -5.98
C ALA A 2 21.65 2.40 -6.79
N ALA A 3 22.60 3.35 -6.75
CA ALA A 3 23.88 3.21 -7.43
C ALA A 3 24.77 2.08 -6.88
N GLU A 4 24.64 1.71 -5.61
CA GLU A 4 25.44 0.65 -4.96
C GLU A 4 24.85 -0.74 -5.21
N TYR A 5 23.52 -0.84 -5.22
CA TYR A 5 22.80 -2.11 -5.36
C TYR A 5 22.21 -2.33 -6.77
N GLY A 6 22.43 -1.39 -7.68
CA GLY A 6 22.08 -1.55 -9.10
C GLY A 6 20.59 -1.59 -9.39
N PHE A 7 19.74 -0.89 -8.62
CA PHE A 7 18.33 -0.77 -8.92
C PHE A 7 17.95 0.63 -9.42
N GLU A 8 16.95 0.69 -10.26
CA GLU A 8 16.34 1.93 -10.73
C GLU A 8 15.22 2.38 -9.79
N TYR A 9 15.01 3.68 -9.71
CA TYR A 9 13.90 4.25 -8.94
C TYR A 9 13.37 5.51 -9.61
N GLU A 10 12.11 5.79 -9.37
CA GLU A 10 11.43 6.98 -9.85
C GLU A 10 10.67 7.65 -8.68
N LEU A 11 10.74 8.98 -8.62
CA LEU A 11 9.98 9.76 -7.64
C LEU A 11 8.75 10.33 -8.32
N VAL A 12 7.57 9.90 -7.87
CA VAL A 12 6.29 10.36 -8.38
C VAL A 12 5.61 11.26 -7.36
N GLN A 13 5.26 12.48 -7.76
CA GLN A 13 4.46 13.38 -6.96
C GLN A 13 3.03 13.40 -7.52
N TYR A 14 2.06 13.14 -6.68
CA TYR A 14 0.65 13.16 -7.01
C TYR A 14 -0.13 13.95 -5.97
N GLN A 15 -0.95 14.90 -6.41
CA GLN A 15 -1.78 15.70 -5.51
C GLN A 15 -3.09 14.99 -5.22
N TRP A 16 -3.50 14.99 -3.94
CA TRP A 16 -4.80 14.48 -3.55
C TRP A 16 -5.90 15.26 -4.26
N PRO A 17 -6.82 14.59 -4.99
CA PRO A 17 -7.86 15.27 -5.73
C PRO A 17 -8.80 16.08 -4.84
N ARG A 18 -9.11 17.31 -5.22
CA ARG A 18 -9.97 18.21 -4.42
C ARG A 18 -11.38 17.67 -4.20
N TRP A 19 -11.89 16.87 -5.12
CA TRP A 19 -13.21 16.26 -5.03
C TRP A 19 -13.27 15.03 -4.12
N LEU A 20 -12.12 14.42 -3.82
CA LEU A 20 -12.04 13.23 -3.01
C LEU A 20 -11.99 13.62 -1.52
N HIS A 21 -12.72 12.89 -0.67
CA HIS A 21 -12.74 13.16 0.77
C HIS A 21 -11.31 13.26 1.32
N PRO A 22 -10.93 14.37 1.97
CA PRO A 22 -9.56 14.58 2.42
C PRO A 22 -9.22 13.71 3.63
N GLN A 23 -7.93 13.42 3.78
CA GLN A 23 -7.37 12.85 5.01
C GLN A 23 -6.42 13.86 5.64
N THR A 24 -6.44 13.96 6.96
CA THR A 24 -5.61 14.87 7.75
C THR A 24 -4.49 14.14 8.50
N GLU A 25 -4.72 12.89 8.88
CA GLU A 25 -3.73 12.08 9.56
C GLU A 25 -2.72 11.50 8.58
N LYS A 26 -1.43 11.70 8.87
CA LYS A 26 -0.32 11.23 8.03
C LYS A 26 -0.44 9.74 7.68
N GLN A 27 -0.75 8.89 8.65
CA GLN A 27 -0.88 7.45 8.44
C GLN A 27 -2.00 7.14 7.43
N ARG A 28 -3.17 7.77 7.58
CA ARG A 28 -4.31 7.56 6.69
C ARG A 28 -4.07 8.12 5.28
N ILE A 29 -3.29 9.20 5.16
CA ILE A 29 -2.83 9.73 3.85
C ILE A 29 -1.97 8.66 3.14
N ILE A 30 -1.01 8.06 3.85
CA ILE A 30 -0.17 6.99 3.29
C ILE A 30 -1.03 5.80 2.86
N TRP A 31 -1.96 5.35 3.69
CA TRP A 31 -2.90 4.27 3.35
C TRP A 31 -3.75 4.60 2.12
N GLY A 32 -4.20 5.85 1.99
CA GLY A 32 -4.92 6.29 0.80
C GLY A 32 -4.07 6.19 -0.47
N TYR A 33 -2.82 6.63 -0.43
CA TYR A 33 -1.91 6.50 -1.58
C TYR A 33 -1.62 5.04 -1.96
N LYS A 34 -1.59 4.13 -1.00
CA LYS A 34 -1.38 2.69 -1.25
C LYS A 34 -2.47 2.07 -2.13
N ILE A 35 -3.70 2.57 -2.11
CA ILE A 35 -4.84 1.89 -2.75
C ILE A 35 -5.66 2.75 -3.70
N LEU A 36 -5.78 4.06 -3.48
CA LEU A 36 -6.72 4.89 -4.23
C LEU A 36 -6.18 5.36 -5.60
N PHE A 37 -4.88 5.30 -5.84
CA PHE A 37 -4.24 5.95 -6.98
C PHE A 37 -3.38 4.99 -7.83
N LEU A 38 -3.54 3.69 -7.68
CA LEU A 38 -2.74 2.67 -8.39
C LEU A 38 -2.84 2.77 -9.91
N ASP A 39 -3.97 3.22 -10.43
CA ASP A 39 -4.22 3.40 -11.88
C ASP A 39 -3.51 4.62 -12.46
N VAL A 40 -3.21 5.63 -11.66
CA VAL A 40 -2.67 6.92 -12.11
C VAL A 40 -1.22 7.19 -11.70
N LEU A 41 -0.71 6.50 -10.68
CA LEU A 41 0.66 6.69 -10.21
C LEU A 41 1.73 6.10 -11.15
N PHE A 42 1.37 5.12 -11.96
CA PHE A 42 2.32 4.38 -12.79
C PHE A 42 2.09 4.67 -14.27
N PRO A 43 3.16 4.78 -15.09
CA PRO A 43 3.06 4.90 -16.55
C PRO A 43 2.23 3.75 -17.16
N LEU A 44 1.60 3.99 -18.31
CA LEU A 44 0.81 2.97 -19.01
C LEU A 44 1.67 1.77 -19.50
N SER A 45 2.96 1.97 -19.65
CA SER A 45 3.92 0.91 -19.97
C SER A 45 4.08 -0.12 -18.84
N VAL A 46 3.90 0.31 -17.58
CA VAL A 46 3.95 -0.60 -16.42
C VAL A 46 2.67 -1.44 -16.38
N LYS A 47 2.83 -2.76 -16.48
CA LYS A 47 1.72 -3.71 -16.58
C LYS A 47 1.35 -4.36 -15.24
N LYS A 48 2.34 -4.62 -14.40
CA LYS A 48 2.16 -5.25 -13.10
C LYS A 48 3.06 -4.59 -12.07
N ILE A 49 2.60 -4.46 -10.84
CA ILE A 49 3.39 -4.01 -9.70
C ILE A 49 3.23 -4.97 -8.53
N ILE A 50 4.24 -5.00 -7.68
CA ILE A 50 4.20 -5.67 -6.38
C ILE A 50 4.43 -4.58 -5.33
N TYR A 51 3.50 -4.49 -4.40
CA TYR A 51 3.64 -3.64 -3.21
C TYR A 51 4.13 -4.48 -2.03
N VAL A 52 5.08 -3.94 -1.29
CA VAL A 52 5.60 -4.55 -0.05
C VAL A 52 5.74 -3.44 0.99
N ASP A 53 5.17 -3.62 2.17
CA ASP A 53 5.35 -2.68 3.29
C ASP A 53 6.82 -2.61 3.73
N ALA A 54 7.25 -1.44 4.18
CA ALA A 54 8.65 -1.18 4.53
C ALA A 54 9.15 -1.97 5.76
N ASP A 55 8.25 -2.54 6.53
CA ASP A 55 8.54 -3.37 7.70
C ASP A 55 8.44 -4.87 7.40
N GLN A 56 8.72 -5.24 6.17
CA GLN A 56 8.82 -6.63 5.74
C GLN A 56 10.23 -7.01 5.32
N VAL A 57 10.57 -8.29 5.48
CA VAL A 57 11.77 -8.90 4.92
C VAL A 57 11.39 -9.94 3.88
N VAL A 58 11.82 -9.72 2.64
CA VAL A 58 11.63 -10.64 1.52
C VAL A 58 12.75 -11.69 1.55
N ARG A 59 12.39 -12.98 1.44
CA ARG A 59 13.28 -14.13 1.57
C ARG A 59 13.44 -14.95 0.29
N THR A 60 12.73 -14.58 -0.76
CA THR A 60 12.75 -15.27 -2.06
C THR A 60 12.64 -14.26 -3.20
N ASP A 61 12.81 -14.75 -4.44
CA ASP A 61 12.63 -13.93 -5.62
C ASP A 61 11.15 -13.55 -5.80
N LEU A 62 10.89 -12.27 -6.01
CA LEU A 62 9.55 -11.76 -6.30
C LEU A 62 9.06 -12.09 -7.72
N GLN A 63 9.91 -12.65 -8.58
CA GLN A 63 9.52 -13.05 -9.95
C GLN A 63 8.33 -14.01 -9.94
N GLU A 64 8.24 -14.87 -8.94
CA GLU A 64 7.08 -15.76 -8.79
C GLU A 64 5.74 -14.99 -8.70
N LEU A 65 5.73 -13.82 -8.07
CA LEU A 65 4.53 -12.97 -8.00
C LEU A 65 4.29 -12.21 -9.32
N VAL A 66 5.37 -11.86 -10.03
CA VAL A 66 5.25 -11.25 -11.35
C VAL A 66 4.57 -12.23 -12.31
N ASP A 67 4.95 -13.51 -12.26
CA ASP A 67 4.47 -14.55 -13.15
C ASP A 67 3.11 -15.14 -12.72
N LEU A 68 2.70 -14.86 -11.48
CA LEU A 68 1.46 -15.40 -10.93
C LEU A 68 0.24 -14.94 -11.73
N ASP A 69 -0.59 -15.90 -12.16
CA ASP A 69 -1.90 -15.63 -12.74
C ASP A 69 -2.90 -15.23 -11.64
N LEU A 70 -3.46 -14.05 -11.75
CA LEU A 70 -4.48 -13.55 -10.85
C LEU A 70 -5.90 -14.05 -11.17
N GLY A 71 -6.05 -14.96 -12.14
CA GLY A 71 -7.35 -15.56 -12.50
C GLY A 71 -8.40 -14.54 -12.92
N GLY A 72 -7.97 -13.45 -13.56
CA GLY A 72 -8.84 -12.36 -14.00
C GLY A 72 -9.18 -11.32 -12.92
N ALA A 73 -8.71 -11.46 -11.67
CA ALA A 73 -8.78 -10.40 -10.67
C ALA A 73 -7.77 -9.28 -10.99
N PRO A 74 -8.08 -8.02 -10.69
CA PRO A 74 -7.18 -6.89 -10.94
C PRO A 74 -6.02 -6.83 -9.95
N TYR A 75 -6.13 -7.49 -8.80
CA TYR A 75 -5.11 -7.57 -7.77
C TYR A 75 -5.19 -8.86 -6.95
N GLY A 76 -4.10 -9.19 -6.29
CA GLY A 76 -4.01 -10.31 -5.36
C GLY A 76 -3.44 -9.87 -4.02
N TYR A 77 -4.04 -10.33 -2.94
CA TYR A 77 -3.62 -10.07 -1.56
C TYR A 77 -3.48 -11.37 -0.79
N THR A 78 -2.61 -11.40 0.21
CA THR A 78 -2.51 -12.56 1.10
C THR A 78 -3.64 -12.53 2.13
N PRO A 79 -4.34 -13.64 2.37
CA PRO A 79 -5.28 -13.73 3.48
C PRO A 79 -4.58 -13.55 4.82
N PHE A 80 -5.31 -13.07 5.83
CA PHE A 80 -4.82 -13.15 7.20
C PHE A 80 -4.61 -14.62 7.60
N CYS A 81 -3.46 -14.88 8.17
CA CYS A 81 -3.11 -16.19 8.67
C CYS A 81 -4.05 -16.63 9.79
N ASP A 82 -4.48 -17.88 9.77
CA ASP A 82 -5.45 -18.43 10.72
C ASP A 82 -4.87 -19.51 11.63
N SER A 83 -3.55 -19.68 11.61
CA SER A 83 -2.90 -20.81 12.27
C SER A 83 -2.55 -20.55 13.74
N ARG A 84 -2.39 -19.28 14.20
CA ARG A 84 -2.12 -18.97 15.59
C ARG A 84 -3.42 -18.86 16.39
N LYS A 85 -3.72 -19.91 17.16
CA LYS A 85 -5.03 -20.08 17.82
C LYS A 85 -5.27 -19.11 18.98
N GLU A 86 -4.22 -18.75 19.72
CA GLU A 86 -4.30 -17.79 20.83
C GLU A 86 -4.73 -16.39 20.39
N MET A 87 -4.65 -16.08 19.09
CA MET A 87 -5.08 -14.82 18.51
C MET A 87 -6.54 -14.82 18.04
N GLU A 88 -7.28 -15.90 18.24
CA GLU A 88 -8.65 -16.03 17.71
C GLU A 88 -9.57 -14.89 18.17
N GLY A 89 -9.49 -14.49 19.43
CA GLY A 89 -10.31 -13.42 20.00
C GLY A 89 -10.02 -12.02 19.44
N PHE A 90 -8.91 -11.84 18.73
CA PHE A 90 -8.52 -10.58 18.10
C PHE A 90 -8.89 -10.50 16.60
N ARG A 91 -9.48 -11.57 16.04
CA ARG A 91 -9.85 -11.65 14.62
C ARG A 91 -11.20 -10.96 14.38
N PHE A 92 -11.22 -9.62 14.44
CA PHE A 92 -12.43 -8.81 14.30
C PHE A 92 -13.23 -9.11 13.02
N TRP A 93 -12.56 -9.56 11.96
CA TRP A 93 -13.20 -9.89 10.68
C TRP A 93 -14.01 -11.19 10.71
N LYS A 94 -13.90 -12.02 11.77
CA LYS A 94 -14.71 -13.23 11.97
C LYS A 94 -16.08 -12.95 12.62
N HIS A 95 -16.36 -11.69 12.95
CA HIS A 95 -17.57 -11.28 13.65
C HIS A 95 -18.22 -10.06 13.00
N GLY A 96 -19.49 -9.83 13.37
CA GLY A 96 -20.25 -8.62 13.00
C GLY A 96 -20.30 -8.37 11.50
N TYR A 97 -20.06 -7.10 11.14
CA TYR A 97 -20.13 -6.65 9.75
C TYR A 97 -19.26 -7.48 8.80
N TRP A 98 -17.98 -7.69 9.15
CA TRP A 98 -17.04 -8.39 8.26
C TRP A 98 -17.43 -9.84 8.02
N ALA A 99 -17.83 -10.57 9.04
CA ALA A 99 -18.30 -11.96 8.87
C ALA A 99 -19.51 -12.03 7.96
N ALA A 100 -20.48 -11.15 8.15
CA ALA A 100 -21.68 -11.09 7.30
C ALA A 100 -21.36 -10.65 5.87
N HIS A 101 -20.45 -9.68 5.71
CA HIS A 101 -20.09 -9.14 4.39
C HIS A 101 -19.24 -10.10 3.57
N LEU A 102 -18.28 -10.78 4.18
CA LEU A 102 -17.36 -11.67 3.47
C LEU A 102 -17.95 -13.05 3.19
N GLY A 103 -18.85 -13.56 4.07
CA GLY A 103 -19.31 -14.94 3.99
C GLY A 103 -18.12 -15.90 4.11
N ASP A 104 -17.95 -16.78 3.14
CA ASP A 104 -16.86 -17.77 3.10
C ASP A 104 -15.52 -17.20 2.55
N ARG A 105 -15.48 -15.93 2.19
CA ARG A 105 -14.26 -15.30 1.66
C ARG A 105 -13.34 -14.89 2.78
N PRO A 106 -12.01 -15.10 2.61
CA PRO A 106 -11.05 -14.63 3.60
C PRO A 106 -10.98 -13.09 3.63
N TYR A 107 -10.67 -12.55 4.80
CA TYR A 107 -10.24 -11.18 4.95
C TYR A 107 -8.74 -11.09 4.63
N HIS A 108 -8.34 -10.14 3.77
CA HIS A 108 -6.98 -10.02 3.25
C HIS A 108 -6.23 -8.89 3.93
N ILE A 109 -4.92 -9.10 4.11
CA ILE A 109 -4.00 -8.10 4.67
C ILE A 109 -3.37 -7.26 3.56
N SER A 110 -3.15 -5.96 3.81
CA SER A 110 -2.61 -5.00 2.82
C SER A 110 -1.09 -4.88 2.82
N ALA A 111 -0.38 -5.70 3.57
CA ALA A 111 1.06 -5.57 3.76
C ALA A 111 1.89 -6.02 2.53
N LEU A 112 1.36 -6.94 1.73
CA LEU A 112 1.92 -7.35 0.44
C LEU A 112 0.78 -7.63 -0.54
N TYR A 113 0.87 -7.06 -1.74
CA TYR A 113 -0.09 -7.34 -2.80
C TYR A 113 0.49 -7.16 -4.21
N VAL A 114 -0.15 -7.81 -5.17
CA VAL A 114 0.19 -7.76 -6.59
C VAL A 114 -0.94 -7.07 -7.33
N VAL A 115 -0.64 -6.18 -8.26
CA VAL A 115 -1.65 -5.51 -9.09
C VAL A 115 -1.35 -5.73 -10.57
N ASP A 116 -2.30 -6.29 -11.29
CA ASP A 116 -2.35 -6.22 -12.75
C ASP A 116 -2.93 -4.87 -13.17
N LEU A 117 -2.06 -3.91 -13.46
CA LEU A 117 -2.48 -2.55 -13.80
C LEU A 117 -3.28 -2.47 -15.10
N VAL A 118 -3.06 -3.39 -16.02
CA VAL A 118 -3.85 -3.47 -17.28
C VAL A 118 -5.29 -3.81 -16.95
N ARG A 119 -5.48 -4.85 -16.15
CA ARG A 119 -6.81 -5.30 -15.71
C ARG A 119 -7.46 -4.27 -14.78
N PHE A 120 -6.70 -3.74 -13.84
CA PHE A 120 -7.16 -2.73 -12.88
C PHE A 120 -7.72 -1.49 -13.58
N ARG A 121 -7.01 -0.97 -14.60
CA ARG A 121 -7.46 0.17 -15.42
C ARG A 121 -8.66 -0.20 -16.29
N LYS A 122 -8.63 -1.38 -16.95
CA LYS A 122 -9.74 -1.84 -17.80
C LYS A 122 -11.05 -1.98 -17.04
N MET A 123 -11.00 -2.37 -15.78
CA MET A 123 -12.16 -2.51 -14.89
C MET A 123 -12.59 -1.18 -14.25
N ALA A 124 -11.86 -0.09 -14.48
CA ALA A 124 -12.00 1.16 -13.73
C ALA A 124 -11.98 0.93 -12.20
N ALA A 125 -11.13 0.02 -11.73
CA ALA A 125 -11.07 -0.38 -10.33
C ALA A 125 -10.70 0.81 -9.43
N GLY A 126 -9.79 1.70 -9.87
CA GLY A 126 -9.43 2.91 -9.15
C GLY A 126 -10.62 3.83 -8.92
N ASP A 127 -11.45 4.08 -9.95
CA ASP A 127 -12.64 4.93 -9.81
C ASP A 127 -13.67 4.31 -8.87
N ARG A 128 -13.87 3.00 -8.94
CA ARG A 128 -14.76 2.27 -8.03
C ARG A 128 -14.29 2.37 -6.57
N LEU A 129 -12.99 2.16 -6.32
CA LEU A 129 -12.39 2.28 -5.00
C LEU A 129 -12.49 3.72 -4.47
N ARG A 130 -12.18 4.73 -5.30
CA ARG A 130 -12.31 6.15 -4.93
C ARG A 130 -13.76 6.55 -4.62
N GLY A 131 -14.72 6.07 -5.42
CA GLY A 131 -16.14 6.31 -5.19
C GLY A 131 -16.61 5.72 -3.85
N GLN A 132 -16.28 4.47 -3.59
CA GLN A 132 -16.62 3.79 -2.33
C GLN A 132 -15.92 4.43 -1.12
N TYR A 133 -14.62 4.75 -1.27
CA TYR A 133 -13.88 5.50 -0.26
C TYR A 133 -14.57 6.83 0.06
N HIS A 134 -14.95 7.62 -0.96
CA HIS A 134 -15.61 8.90 -0.77
C HIS A 134 -16.93 8.77 -0.02
N ALA A 135 -17.72 7.76 -0.36
CA ALA A 135 -19.00 7.49 0.31
C ALA A 135 -18.81 7.05 1.77
N LEU A 136 -17.92 6.08 2.03
CA LEU A 136 -17.72 5.55 3.37
C LEU A 136 -17.00 6.53 4.31
N SER A 137 -16.11 7.37 3.80
CA SER A 137 -15.35 8.34 4.60
C SER A 137 -16.19 9.51 5.13
N GLN A 138 -17.48 9.57 4.80
CA GLN A 138 -18.43 10.49 5.46
C GLN A 138 -18.64 10.12 6.94
N ASP A 139 -18.49 8.84 7.27
CA ASP A 139 -18.48 8.35 8.65
C ASP A 139 -17.02 8.17 9.11
N PRO A 140 -16.54 8.92 10.12
CA PRO A 140 -15.18 8.85 10.62
C PRO A 140 -14.82 7.49 11.24
N ASN A 141 -15.82 6.66 11.60
CA ASN A 141 -15.60 5.31 12.12
C ASN A 141 -15.47 4.25 11.02
N SER A 142 -15.73 4.61 9.76
CA SER A 142 -15.58 3.70 8.63
C SER A 142 -14.10 3.59 8.22
N LEU A 143 -13.75 2.44 7.62
CA LEU A 143 -12.42 2.20 7.06
C LEU A 143 -11.30 2.47 8.08
N SER A 144 -11.41 1.88 9.28
CA SER A 144 -10.41 2.05 10.35
C SER A 144 -8.99 1.67 9.90
N ASN A 145 -8.87 0.65 9.05
CA ASN A 145 -7.64 0.24 8.38
C ASN A 145 -7.81 0.48 6.87
N LEU A 146 -7.82 1.74 6.46
CA LEU A 146 -8.25 2.21 5.13
C LEU A 146 -7.74 1.36 3.95
N ASP A 147 -6.43 1.13 3.87
CA ASP A 147 -5.79 0.40 2.76
C ASP A 147 -6.11 -1.09 2.74
N GLN A 148 -6.57 -1.63 3.84
CA GLN A 148 -6.96 -3.02 4.03
C GLN A 148 -8.48 -3.19 3.97
N ASP A 149 -9.23 -2.34 4.68
CA ASP A 149 -10.69 -2.42 4.75
C ASP A 149 -11.34 -2.15 3.39
N LEU A 150 -10.83 -1.18 2.62
CA LEU A 150 -11.45 -0.78 1.36
C LEU A 150 -11.43 -1.90 0.30
N PRO A 151 -10.32 -2.59 0.02
CA PRO A 151 -10.32 -3.73 -0.91
C PRO A 151 -11.22 -4.87 -0.43
N ASN A 152 -11.21 -5.20 0.86
CA ASN A 152 -12.07 -6.25 1.42
C ASN A 152 -13.56 -5.87 1.37
N ASN A 153 -13.90 -4.59 1.58
CA ASN A 153 -15.26 -4.08 1.41
C ASN A 153 -15.74 -4.19 -0.05
N MET A 154 -14.84 -3.95 -0.99
CA MET A 154 -15.14 -3.95 -2.43
C MET A 154 -14.97 -5.32 -3.10
N ILE A 155 -14.73 -6.39 -2.36
CA ILE A 155 -14.35 -7.71 -2.88
C ILE A 155 -15.32 -8.31 -3.91
N TYR A 156 -16.60 -7.94 -3.86
CA TYR A 156 -17.61 -8.38 -4.82
C TYR A 156 -17.64 -7.58 -6.12
N GLN A 157 -17.18 -6.32 -6.10
CA GLN A 157 -17.16 -5.43 -7.25
C GLN A 157 -15.78 -5.36 -7.90
N VAL A 158 -14.73 -5.49 -7.09
CA VAL A 158 -13.34 -5.52 -7.48
C VAL A 158 -12.72 -6.78 -6.84
N PRO A 159 -12.75 -7.93 -7.54
CA PRO A 159 -12.39 -9.20 -6.94
C PRO A 159 -10.92 -9.26 -6.55
N ILE A 160 -10.66 -9.94 -5.44
CA ILE A 160 -9.31 -10.22 -4.94
C ILE A 160 -8.94 -11.67 -5.25
N LYS A 161 -7.76 -11.89 -5.83
CA LYS A 161 -7.11 -13.19 -5.86
C LYS A 161 -6.40 -13.42 -4.52
N SER A 162 -6.79 -14.44 -3.77
CA SER A 162 -6.01 -14.85 -2.60
C SER A 162 -4.65 -15.39 -3.04
N LEU A 163 -3.59 -14.76 -2.56
CA LEU A 163 -2.22 -15.24 -2.75
C LEU A 163 -1.95 -16.42 -1.81
N PRO A 164 -1.00 -17.32 -2.14
CA PRO A 164 -0.55 -18.36 -1.23
C PRO A 164 -0.07 -17.78 0.10
N GLN A 165 -0.40 -18.44 1.22
CA GLN A 165 -0.14 -17.94 2.58
C GLN A 165 1.36 -17.73 2.85
N GLU A 166 2.22 -18.49 2.20
CA GLU A 166 3.68 -18.36 2.30
C GLU A 166 4.23 -16.97 1.91
N TRP A 167 3.45 -16.19 1.15
CA TRP A 167 3.81 -14.82 0.77
C TRP A 167 3.63 -13.80 1.89
N LEU A 168 3.08 -14.21 3.03
CA LEU A 168 3.02 -13.33 4.21
C LEU A 168 2.96 -14.17 5.47
N TRP A 169 4.05 -14.17 6.22
CA TRP A 169 4.09 -14.67 7.57
C TRP A 169 4.27 -13.52 8.55
N CYS A 170 3.48 -13.48 9.60
CA CYS A 170 3.71 -12.59 10.72
C CYS A 170 3.43 -13.33 12.03
N GLU A 171 4.27 -13.10 13.02
CA GLU A 171 4.21 -13.80 14.29
C GLU A 171 2.87 -13.64 15.01
N THR A 172 2.21 -12.49 14.85
CA THR A 172 0.92 -12.23 15.50
C THR A 172 -0.18 -13.20 15.06
N TRP A 173 -0.21 -13.57 13.77
CA TRP A 173 -1.34 -14.28 13.19
C TRP A 173 -1.02 -15.70 12.74
N CYS A 174 0.26 -15.96 12.39
CA CYS A 174 0.70 -17.24 11.85
C CYS A 174 1.39 -18.08 12.91
N SER A 175 1.24 -19.41 12.84
CA SER A 175 1.96 -20.33 13.70
C SER A 175 3.47 -20.32 13.42
N ASP A 176 4.26 -20.71 14.41
CA ASP A 176 5.73 -20.73 14.30
C ASP A 176 6.22 -21.73 13.26
N GLU A 177 5.53 -22.87 13.12
CA GLU A 177 5.85 -23.91 12.15
C GLU A 177 5.76 -23.37 10.71
N SER A 178 4.79 -22.51 10.43
CA SER A 178 4.58 -21.94 9.09
C SER A 178 5.68 -20.94 8.69
N LYS A 179 6.47 -20.43 9.63
CA LYS A 179 7.59 -19.53 9.37
C LYS A 179 8.66 -20.13 8.46
N GLN A 180 8.86 -21.45 8.52
CA GLN A 180 9.86 -22.11 7.70
C GLN A 180 9.60 -21.97 6.21
N ALA A 181 8.33 -22.06 5.81
CA ALA A 181 7.91 -21.92 4.41
C ALA A 181 7.69 -20.47 3.97
N ALA A 182 7.81 -19.51 4.89
CA ALA A 182 7.51 -18.12 4.63
C ALA A 182 8.46 -17.49 3.59
N LYS A 183 7.91 -16.90 2.56
CA LYS A 183 8.61 -16.14 1.51
C LYS A 183 8.81 -14.68 1.90
N THR A 184 7.94 -14.15 2.76
CA THR A 184 8.12 -12.84 3.40
C THR A 184 7.78 -12.92 4.88
N ILE A 185 8.47 -12.11 5.68
CA ILE A 185 8.17 -11.92 7.11
C ILE A 185 7.74 -10.48 7.31
N ASP A 186 6.52 -10.29 7.79
CA ASP A 186 5.94 -9.01 8.14
C ASP A 186 6.05 -8.77 9.66
N LEU A 187 6.55 -7.60 10.04
CA LEU A 187 6.69 -7.19 11.44
C LEU A 187 5.42 -6.48 11.93
N CYS A 188 4.29 -7.15 11.81
CA CYS A 188 3.02 -6.58 12.25
C CYS A 188 2.96 -6.38 13.78
N ASN A 189 2.13 -5.42 14.20
CA ASN A 189 1.93 -5.16 15.62
C ASN A 189 1.23 -6.34 16.30
N ASN A 190 1.70 -6.71 17.48
CA ASN A 190 1.03 -7.70 18.33
C ASN A 190 0.22 -6.98 19.42
N PRO A 191 -1.13 -7.07 19.42
CA PRO A 191 -1.97 -6.38 20.39
C PRO A 191 -1.79 -6.88 21.82
N MET A 192 -1.30 -8.12 22.01
CA MET A 192 -1.08 -8.70 23.33
C MET A 192 0.22 -8.20 23.96
N THR A 193 1.33 -8.24 23.20
CA THR A 193 2.67 -7.94 23.76
C THR A 193 3.04 -6.47 23.63
N LYS A 194 2.55 -5.79 22.57
CA LYS A 194 2.94 -4.43 22.21
C LYS A 194 4.47 -4.25 22.08
N GLU A 195 5.17 -5.33 21.74
CA GLU A 195 6.62 -5.31 21.55
C GLU A 195 7.01 -4.31 20.46
N PRO A 196 8.05 -3.47 20.69
CA PRO A 196 8.56 -2.58 19.65
C PRO A 196 9.03 -3.36 18.41
N LYS A 197 8.70 -2.87 17.22
CA LYS A 197 9.02 -3.56 15.95
C LYS A 197 10.50 -3.90 15.77
N LEU A 198 11.42 -3.02 16.20
CA LEU A 198 12.85 -3.29 16.10
C LEU A 198 13.29 -4.45 17.02
N SER A 199 12.72 -4.56 18.22
CA SER A 199 12.98 -5.68 19.12
C SER A 199 12.46 -6.99 18.53
N ALA A 200 11.23 -6.97 18.00
CA ALA A 200 10.65 -8.11 17.31
C ALA A 200 11.51 -8.52 16.09
N ALA A 201 11.97 -7.56 15.30
CA ALA A 201 12.82 -7.82 14.14
C ALA A 201 14.10 -8.56 14.50
N MET A 202 14.83 -8.08 15.50
CA MET A 202 16.07 -8.72 15.97
C MET A 202 15.85 -10.15 16.48
N ARG A 203 14.68 -10.40 17.07
CA ARG A 203 14.31 -11.72 17.61
C ARG A 203 13.81 -12.67 16.52
N ILE A 204 13.00 -12.17 15.60
CA ILE A 204 12.30 -12.98 14.60
C ILE A 204 13.20 -13.29 13.41
N ILE A 205 14.05 -12.33 13.00
CA ILE A 205 14.86 -12.39 11.78
C ILE A 205 16.34 -12.53 12.15
N PRO A 206 16.95 -13.71 12.00
CA PRO A 206 18.34 -13.94 12.46
C PRO A 206 19.36 -12.94 11.89
N ASN A 207 19.19 -12.54 10.63
CA ASN A 207 20.13 -11.65 9.93
C ASN A 207 19.74 -10.17 10.02
N TRP A 208 18.76 -9.80 10.84
CA TRP A 208 18.31 -8.41 10.95
C TRP A 208 19.47 -7.43 11.24
N THR A 209 20.31 -7.78 12.21
CA THR A 209 21.42 -6.94 12.62
C THR A 209 22.41 -6.69 11.47
N GLU A 210 22.61 -7.68 10.60
CA GLU A 210 23.48 -7.51 9.41
C GLU A 210 22.88 -6.54 8.40
N TYR A 211 21.57 -6.65 8.13
CA TYR A 211 20.86 -5.73 7.23
C TYR A 211 20.87 -4.30 7.76
N ASP A 212 20.55 -4.12 9.04
CA ASP A 212 20.56 -2.81 9.71
C ASP A 212 21.98 -2.20 9.68
N GLN A 213 23.01 -3.01 9.96
CA GLN A 213 24.40 -2.54 9.92
C GLN A 213 24.85 -2.13 8.52
N LYS A 214 24.44 -2.84 7.46
CA LYS A 214 24.73 -2.46 6.07
C LYS A 214 24.13 -1.10 5.73
N ILE A 215 22.88 -0.86 6.14
CA ILE A 215 22.19 0.42 5.93
C ILE A 215 22.90 1.54 6.70
N LYS A 216 23.24 1.34 7.97
CA LYS A 216 23.96 2.32 8.79
C LYS A 216 25.34 2.66 8.23
N ASN A 217 26.06 1.66 7.74
CA ASN A 217 27.36 1.85 7.11
C ASN A 217 27.23 2.67 5.81
N LEU A 218 26.19 2.39 5.00
CA LEU A 218 25.91 3.19 3.81
C LEU A 218 25.57 4.65 4.17
N GLN A 219 24.70 4.88 5.14
CA GLN A 219 24.34 6.22 5.61
C GLN A 219 25.58 7.00 6.08
N LYS A 220 26.47 6.34 6.83
CA LYS A 220 27.73 6.94 7.29
C LYS A 220 28.62 7.33 6.12
N ARG A 221 28.84 6.45 5.14
CA ARG A 221 29.62 6.77 3.93
C ARG A 221 29.05 7.94 3.14
N VAL A 222 27.72 8.01 3.00
CA VAL A 222 27.04 9.13 2.33
C VAL A 222 27.24 10.43 3.09
N ALA A 223 27.13 10.42 4.42
CA ALA A 223 27.32 11.59 5.28
C ALA A 223 28.78 12.10 5.24
N GLU A 224 29.76 11.19 5.15
CA GLU A 224 31.20 11.52 5.06
C GLU A 224 31.64 11.94 3.64
N GLY A 225 30.70 12.12 2.69
CA GLY A 225 31.01 12.55 1.31
C GLY A 225 31.64 11.45 0.45
N GLY A 226 31.67 10.22 0.92
CA GLY A 226 32.28 9.06 0.24
C GLY A 226 31.44 8.48 -0.92
N SER A 227 30.24 8.96 -1.15
CA SER A 227 29.46 8.64 -2.33
C SER A 227 29.44 9.85 -3.27
N LYS A 228 29.95 9.70 -4.48
CA LYS A 228 29.65 10.64 -5.57
C LYS A 228 28.13 10.43 -5.86
N LEU A 229 27.30 11.19 -5.15
CA LEU A 229 25.91 11.40 -5.56
C LEU A 229 25.98 12.09 -6.92
N GLU A 230 25.84 11.35 -8.00
CA GLU A 230 25.41 11.94 -9.26
C GLU A 230 24.14 12.73 -8.93
N LYS A 231 24.15 14.00 -9.34
CA LYS A 231 22.99 14.88 -9.15
C LYS A 231 21.75 14.12 -9.63
N LEU A 232 20.78 13.97 -8.74
CA LEU A 232 19.46 13.43 -9.07
C LEU A 232 19.02 14.00 -10.41
N PRO A 233 18.58 13.17 -11.36
CA PRO A 233 17.98 13.67 -12.59
C PRO A 233 16.81 14.60 -12.19
N PRO A 234 16.63 15.72 -12.91
CA PRO A 234 15.53 16.61 -12.60
C PRO A 234 14.23 15.83 -12.65
N VAL A 235 13.38 16.04 -11.64
CA VAL A 235 12.03 15.48 -11.60
C VAL A 235 11.39 15.75 -12.95
N SER A 236 11.10 14.71 -13.73
CA SER A 236 10.37 14.84 -14.97
C SER A 236 8.99 15.41 -14.62
N THR A 237 8.85 16.70 -14.80
CA THR A 237 7.52 17.32 -14.82
C THR A 237 6.83 16.76 -16.05
N ALA A 238 5.92 15.81 -15.84
CA ALA A 238 5.07 15.31 -16.90
C ALA A 238 4.52 16.52 -17.66
N GLU A 239 4.86 16.59 -18.95
CA GLU A 239 4.39 17.66 -19.83
C GLU A 239 2.90 17.83 -19.68
N LYS A 240 2.48 19.08 -19.46
CA LYS A 240 1.08 19.47 -19.46
C LYS A 240 0.47 19.05 -20.79
N THR A 241 -0.22 17.94 -20.82
CA THR A 241 -1.07 17.61 -21.96
C THR A 241 -2.28 18.52 -21.88
N THR A 242 -2.16 19.66 -22.57
CA THR A 242 -3.27 20.54 -22.91
C THR A 242 -4.10 19.85 -23.98
N ALA A 243 -5.32 19.45 -23.64
CA ALA A 243 -6.53 19.56 -24.47
C ALA A 243 -7.67 18.77 -23.82
N VAL A 244 -8.43 19.43 -22.98
CA VAL A 244 -9.81 19.03 -22.70
C VAL A 244 -10.68 19.86 -23.63
N PRO A 245 -11.58 19.27 -24.45
CA PRO A 245 -12.52 20.04 -25.25
C PRO A 245 -13.49 20.78 -24.32
N THR A 246 -13.61 22.07 -24.52
CA THR A 246 -14.56 22.97 -23.85
C THR A 246 -15.98 22.53 -24.21
N VAL A 247 -16.73 22.06 -23.24
CA VAL A 247 -18.20 22.00 -23.31
C VAL A 247 -18.74 23.33 -22.83
N ASP A 248 -19.49 23.96 -23.69
CA ASP A 248 -20.15 25.25 -23.57
C ASP A 248 -21.05 25.32 -22.34
N GLN A 249 -20.69 26.18 -21.36
CA GLN A 249 -21.52 26.44 -20.19
C GLN A 249 -22.40 27.67 -20.43
N ARG A 250 -23.70 27.43 -20.57
CA ARG A 250 -24.70 28.46 -20.36
C ARG A 250 -24.85 28.79 -18.89
N THR A 251 -24.59 30.02 -18.62
CA THR A 251 -24.83 30.88 -17.45
C THR A 251 -25.93 30.45 -16.48
N THR A 252 -25.61 30.37 -15.19
CA THR A 252 -26.40 31.00 -14.10
C THR A 252 -25.45 31.51 -13.01
N LYS A 253 -25.63 32.79 -12.68
CA LYS A 253 -24.99 33.51 -11.56
C LYS A 253 -25.59 33.03 -10.24
N GLU A 254 -24.77 32.87 -9.20
CA GLU A 254 -25.01 33.49 -7.90
C GLU A 254 -23.78 33.38 -6.99
N GLU A 255 -23.55 34.47 -6.28
CA GLU A 255 -22.42 34.77 -5.43
C GLU A 255 -22.51 34.07 -4.06
N SER A 256 -21.38 33.62 -3.50
CA SER A 256 -21.02 33.98 -2.11
C SER A 256 -19.58 33.61 -1.77
N SER A 257 -18.94 34.55 -1.13
CA SER A 257 -17.58 34.63 -0.62
C SER A 257 -17.28 33.61 0.48
N GLY A 258 -16.04 33.09 0.46
CA GLY A 258 -15.47 32.33 1.58
C GLY A 258 -14.07 31.84 1.25
N ALA A 259 -13.07 32.69 1.48
CA ALA A 259 -11.66 32.34 1.34
C ALA A 259 -11.25 31.42 2.49
N PHE A 260 -10.74 30.23 2.17
CA PHE A 260 -9.95 29.41 3.09
C PHE A 260 -8.48 29.38 2.66
N PRO A 261 -7.53 29.44 3.61
CA PRO A 261 -6.13 29.57 3.30
C PRO A 261 -5.55 28.27 2.72
N ALA A 262 -4.71 28.45 1.71
CA ALA A 262 -3.91 27.40 1.12
C ALA A 262 -2.89 26.90 2.15
N LEU A 263 -3.02 25.66 2.60
CA LEU A 263 -1.95 24.94 3.29
C LEU A 263 -0.99 24.41 2.25
N SER A 264 0.20 25.00 2.19
CA SER A 264 1.31 24.49 1.42
C SER A 264 1.83 23.20 2.06
N CYS A 265 1.67 22.10 1.37
CA CYS A 265 2.32 20.84 1.74
C CYS A 265 3.73 20.84 1.13
N GLU A 266 4.65 21.54 1.77
CA GLU A 266 6.09 21.34 1.55
C GLU A 266 6.58 20.18 2.43
N ASN A 267 7.32 19.28 1.79
CA ASN A 267 8.09 18.18 2.38
C ASN A 267 7.32 16.93 2.83
N THR A 268 6.98 16.08 1.86
CA THR A 268 6.86 14.64 2.14
C THR A 268 7.96 13.91 1.35
N ARG A 269 9.08 13.66 2.00
CA ARG A 269 10.09 12.71 1.51
C ARG A 269 9.60 11.33 1.92
N PHE A 270 9.31 10.49 0.96
CA PHE A 270 9.13 9.07 1.17
C PHE A 270 10.52 8.40 1.11
N LEU A 271 10.83 7.64 2.13
CA LEU A 271 11.93 6.66 2.14
C LEU A 271 11.35 5.31 1.77
#